data_1cd8c43412afa6c5f338fc6da16fccd8
#
_entry.id   1cd8c43412afa6c5f338fc6da16fccd8
#
_cell.length_a   1.000
_cell.length_b   1.000
_cell.length_c   1.000
_cell.angle_alpha   90.00
_cell.angle_beta   90.00
_cell.angle_gamma   90.00
#
_symmetry.space_group_name_H-M   'P 1'
#
loop_
_entity.id
_entity.type
_entity.pdbx_description
1 polymer ?
#
loop_
_entity_poly.entity_id
_entity_poly.type
_entity_poly.pdbx_seq_one_letter_code
_entity_poly.pdbx_strand_id
1 'polypeptide(L)'
;MAEQEVKLMKGNEALAHAAIRCGCDGYFGYPITPQTEVIETLSELKPWETTVMVVLQAESEVASINMLYGGGGTGKRVMTSSSSPGVSLMQEGISYMAGAEVPGLIVDVQRGGPGLGTIQPSQSDYFQATRGGGNGDYYILVLAPNSVQEMADFVDLSFELAFKYRIPAMILSDGVIGQMMEKVVLPPFKPRRTNEEIIKECPWASTGCKGRKPVVITSLELKPEIMEQRNLQLQKKYRKIRENEVRYETKFMDDAEYMIVAFGSAARIAEKTIELARAEGIKVGLFRPITLWPFPEKEIAEAAKKLKGILVAEINAGMMIEDVRLAVNGTVRCEHYGRLGGIVPEPEEMVKALKEKFL
;
A
#
# COMPACT_ATOMS: atom_id res chain seq x y z
N MET A 1 -31.32 8.20 -4.96
CA MET A 1 -29.96 7.66 -4.82
C MET A 1 -29.30 7.79 -6.17
N ALA A 2 -28.15 8.43 -6.29
CA ALA A 2 -27.43 8.45 -7.55
C ALA A 2 -27.10 7.00 -7.94
N GLU A 3 -27.35 6.64 -9.20
CA GLU A 3 -27.06 5.32 -9.73
C GLU A 3 -25.54 5.06 -9.57
N GLN A 4 -25.15 3.98 -8.93
CA GLN A 4 -23.73 3.63 -8.77
C GLN A 4 -23.16 3.24 -10.13
N GLU A 5 -22.14 3.94 -10.57
CA GLU A 5 -21.48 3.65 -11.84
C GLU A 5 -20.60 2.41 -11.71
N VAL A 6 -20.92 1.37 -12.48
CA VAL A 6 -20.18 0.09 -12.53
C VAL A 6 -19.50 -0.04 -13.88
N LYS A 7 -18.19 -0.29 -13.86
CA LYS A 7 -17.41 -0.48 -15.09
C LYS A 7 -16.53 -1.74 -15.00
N LEU A 8 -16.30 -2.39 -16.13
CA LEU A 8 -15.28 -3.42 -16.28
C LEU A 8 -13.98 -2.72 -16.66
N MET A 9 -12.95 -2.86 -15.79
CA MET A 9 -11.66 -2.18 -16.00
C MET A 9 -10.52 -2.90 -15.30
N LYS A 10 -9.28 -2.54 -15.68
CA LYS A 10 -8.07 -3.00 -15.03
C LYS A 10 -7.87 -2.33 -13.66
N GLY A 11 -7.04 -2.95 -12.78
CA GLY A 11 -6.69 -2.37 -11.49
C GLY A 11 -6.03 -0.99 -11.60
N ASN A 12 -5.10 -0.82 -12.54
CA ASN A 12 -4.44 0.47 -12.79
C ASN A 12 -5.43 1.54 -13.26
N GLU A 13 -6.39 1.18 -14.11
CA GLU A 13 -7.45 2.08 -14.57
C GLU A 13 -8.39 2.46 -13.42
N ALA A 14 -8.79 1.48 -12.60
CA ALA A 14 -9.65 1.70 -11.44
C ALA A 14 -9.03 2.66 -10.42
N LEU A 15 -7.73 2.53 -10.18
CA LEU A 15 -6.95 3.45 -9.35
C LEU A 15 -7.00 4.88 -9.90
N ALA A 16 -6.79 5.07 -11.22
CA ALA A 16 -6.82 6.38 -11.87
C ALA A 16 -8.22 7.03 -11.79
N HIS A 17 -9.28 6.27 -12.07
CA HIS A 17 -10.66 6.72 -11.92
C HIS A 17 -10.97 7.13 -10.46
N ALA A 18 -10.56 6.31 -9.49
CA ALA A 18 -10.76 6.60 -8.07
C ALA A 18 -10.01 7.87 -7.65
N ALA A 19 -8.79 8.10 -8.12
CA ALA A 19 -8.02 9.30 -7.83
C ALA A 19 -8.76 10.58 -8.22
N ILE A 20 -9.32 10.60 -9.45
CA ILE A 20 -10.11 11.74 -9.91
C ILE A 20 -11.34 11.95 -9.02
N ARG A 21 -12.05 10.87 -8.68
CA ARG A 21 -13.32 10.91 -7.94
C ARG A 21 -13.17 11.24 -6.46
N CYS A 22 -12.06 10.85 -5.83
CA CYS A 22 -11.83 11.16 -4.41
C CYS A 22 -11.23 12.55 -4.17
N GLY A 23 -11.19 13.42 -5.20
CA GLY A 23 -10.72 14.80 -5.06
C GLY A 23 -9.20 14.93 -5.00
N CYS A 24 -8.47 14.08 -5.70
CA CYS A 24 -7.04 14.23 -5.88
C CYS A 24 -6.73 15.54 -6.62
N ASP A 25 -5.76 16.28 -6.11
CA ASP A 25 -5.36 17.59 -6.64
C ASP A 25 -4.27 17.47 -7.71
N GLY A 26 -3.44 16.44 -7.63
CA GLY A 26 -2.35 16.27 -8.58
C GLY A 26 -1.78 14.85 -8.60
N TYR A 27 -1.41 14.44 -9.80
CA TYR A 27 -0.64 13.23 -10.08
C TYR A 27 0.68 13.63 -10.72
N PHE A 28 1.78 13.11 -10.19
CA PHE A 28 3.13 13.33 -10.69
C PHE A 28 3.79 11.97 -10.89
N GLY A 29 3.95 11.51 -12.12
CA GLY A 29 4.44 10.16 -12.37
C GLY A 29 5.43 10.08 -13.54
N TYR A 30 6.16 8.98 -13.56
CA TYR A 30 7.02 8.57 -14.66
C TYR A 30 6.56 7.19 -15.15
N PRO A 31 6.38 6.97 -16.46
CA PRO A 31 5.84 5.71 -16.97
C PRO A 31 6.84 4.56 -16.77
N ILE A 32 6.37 3.49 -16.16
CA ILE A 32 7.12 2.26 -15.96
C ILE A 32 6.15 1.07 -15.92
N THR A 33 6.48 -0.02 -16.64
CA THR A 33 5.70 -1.27 -16.61
C THR A 33 5.83 -1.95 -15.23
N PRO A 34 4.72 -2.47 -14.61
CA PRO A 34 3.39 -2.66 -15.20
C PRO A 34 2.32 -1.63 -14.78
N GLN A 35 2.66 -0.39 -14.45
CA GLN A 35 1.71 0.64 -13.97
C GLN A 35 1.42 1.77 -14.99
N THR A 36 1.93 1.68 -16.20
CA THR A 36 1.83 2.74 -17.22
C THR A 36 0.38 3.17 -17.50
N GLU A 37 -0.58 2.25 -17.39
CA GLU A 37 -2.00 2.56 -17.59
C GLU A 37 -2.56 3.59 -16.61
N VAL A 38 -1.92 3.82 -15.46
CA VAL A 38 -2.38 4.87 -14.52
C VAL A 38 -2.27 6.25 -15.16
N ILE A 39 -1.08 6.58 -15.71
CA ILE A 39 -0.86 7.89 -16.36
C ILE A 39 -1.59 7.97 -17.72
N GLU A 40 -1.69 6.86 -18.45
CA GLU A 40 -2.43 6.79 -19.71
C GLU A 40 -3.91 7.09 -19.47
N THR A 41 -4.56 6.41 -18.53
CA THR A 41 -5.97 6.63 -18.17
C THR A 41 -6.21 8.06 -17.69
N LEU A 42 -5.34 8.61 -16.85
CA LEU A 42 -5.43 10.01 -16.43
C LEU A 42 -5.30 10.98 -17.61
N SER A 43 -4.43 10.67 -18.56
CA SER A 43 -4.25 11.50 -19.76
C SER A 43 -5.45 11.45 -20.70
N GLU A 44 -6.08 10.30 -20.86
CA GLU A 44 -7.28 10.10 -21.66
C GLU A 44 -8.52 10.80 -21.06
N LEU A 45 -8.68 10.68 -19.72
CA LEU A 45 -9.80 11.27 -18.98
C LEU A 45 -9.69 12.78 -18.81
N LYS A 46 -8.51 13.37 -19.03
CA LYS A 46 -8.24 14.81 -18.97
C LYS A 46 -8.84 15.49 -17.72
N PRO A 47 -8.51 15.03 -16.50
CA PRO A 47 -9.14 15.57 -15.29
C PRO A 47 -8.84 17.05 -15.04
N TRP A 48 -7.85 17.64 -15.71
CA TRP A 48 -7.62 19.09 -15.68
C TRP A 48 -8.74 19.90 -16.34
N GLU A 49 -9.52 19.32 -17.26
CA GLU A 49 -10.67 19.96 -17.89
C GLU A 49 -11.94 19.88 -17.03
N THR A 50 -12.06 18.85 -16.17
CA THR A 50 -13.28 18.53 -15.41
C THR A 50 -13.18 18.82 -13.93
N THR A 51 -12.08 18.41 -13.29
CA THR A 51 -11.86 18.55 -11.85
C THR A 51 -10.69 19.45 -11.49
N VAL A 52 -10.03 20.06 -12.47
CA VAL A 52 -8.82 20.90 -12.31
C VAL A 52 -7.66 20.11 -11.65
N MET A 53 -7.67 18.79 -11.68
CA MET A 53 -6.57 17.96 -11.21
C MET A 53 -5.38 18.12 -12.15
N VAL A 54 -4.21 18.39 -11.59
CA VAL A 54 -2.96 18.45 -12.36
C VAL A 54 -2.48 17.05 -12.67
N VAL A 55 -2.20 16.75 -13.93
CA VAL A 55 -1.52 15.51 -14.34
C VAL A 55 -0.23 15.89 -15.03
N LEU A 56 0.89 15.43 -14.52
CA LEU A 56 2.21 15.80 -15.04
C LEU A 56 3.11 14.58 -15.10
N GLN A 57 3.65 14.32 -16.28
CA GLN A 57 4.71 13.36 -16.45
C GLN A 57 6.03 14.02 -16.04
N ALA A 58 6.63 13.50 -14.97
CA ALA A 58 7.95 13.94 -14.51
C ALA A 58 9.05 13.37 -15.42
N GLU A 59 10.27 13.89 -15.32
CA GLU A 59 11.40 13.40 -16.08
C GLU A 59 12.04 12.12 -15.48
N SER A 60 11.72 11.84 -14.21
CA SER A 60 12.21 10.67 -13.47
C SER A 60 11.37 10.43 -12.21
N GLU A 61 11.55 9.28 -11.58
CA GLU A 61 10.92 8.98 -10.29
C GLU A 61 11.46 9.87 -9.17
N VAL A 62 12.72 10.28 -9.23
CA VAL A 62 13.28 11.26 -8.28
C VAL A 62 12.56 12.60 -8.40
N ALA A 63 12.27 13.06 -9.61
CA ALA A 63 11.47 14.27 -9.83
C ALA A 63 10.02 14.06 -9.33
N SER A 64 9.39 12.91 -9.63
CA SER A 64 8.03 12.58 -9.21
C SER A 64 7.86 12.68 -7.69
N ILE A 65 8.75 12.07 -6.92
CA ILE A 65 8.64 12.08 -5.44
C ILE A 65 8.89 13.48 -4.87
N ASN A 66 9.77 14.28 -5.47
CA ASN A 66 10.00 15.65 -5.04
C ASN A 66 8.80 16.57 -5.37
N MET A 67 8.13 16.35 -6.50
CA MET A 67 6.86 17.02 -6.81
C MET A 67 5.75 16.61 -5.85
N LEU A 68 5.70 15.32 -5.47
CA LEU A 68 4.77 14.82 -4.46
C LEU A 68 5.03 15.49 -3.10
N TYR A 69 6.30 15.60 -2.68
CA TYR A 69 6.70 16.28 -1.45
C TYR A 69 6.28 17.74 -1.46
N GLY A 70 6.57 18.48 -2.54
CA GLY A 70 6.18 19.87 -2.69
C GLY A 70 4.67 20.06 -2.69
N GLY A 71 3.93 19.28 -3.48
CA GLY A 71 2.47 19.32 -3.57
C GLY A 71 1.79 18.98 -2.24
N GLY A 72 2.20 17.89 -1.59
CA GLY A 72 1.71 17.50 -0.26
C GLY A 72 1.97 18.55 0.81
N GLY A 73 3.14 19.21 0.74
CA GLY A 73 3.50 20.33 1.62
C GLY A 73 2.56 21.53 1.54
N THR A 74 1.82 21.67 0.44
CA THR A 74 0.77 22.71 0.32
C THR A 74 -0.59 22.29 0.88
N GLY A 75 -0.70 21.10 1.47
CA GLY A 75 -1.96 20.56 2.00
C GLY A 75 -2.88 19.98 0.91
N LYS A 76 -2.41 19.86 -0.31
CA LYS A 76 -3.13 19.25 -1.44
C LYS A 76 -3.06 17.72 -1.38
N ARG A 77 -4.13 17.04 -1.84
CA ARG A 77 -4.13 15.60 -2.07
C ARG A 77 -3.36 15.31 -3.36
N VAL A 78 -2.17 14.79 -3.24
CA VAL A 78 -1.31 14.48 -4.39
C VAL A 78 -0.82 13.04 -4.35
N MET A 79 -0.60 12.47 -5.53
CA MET A 79 -0.16 11.08 -5.65
C MET A 79 0.89 10.89 -6.75
N THR A 80 1.61 9.79 -6.62
CA THR A 80 2.50 9.22 -7.65
C THR A 80 2.27 7.72 -7.75
N SER A 81 2.61 7.15 -8.89
CA SER A 81 2.69 5.69 -9.05
C SER A 81 3.98 5.31 -9.75
N SER A 82 4.51 4.14 -9.38
CA SER A 82 5.70 3.56 -9.98
C SER A 82 5.69 2.03 -9.84
N SER A 83 6.79 1.41 -10.13
CA SER A 83 7.06 -0.02 -9.95
C SER A 83 8.44 -0.18 -9.33
N SER A 84 8.64 -1.24 -8.61
CA SER A 84 9.85 -1.68 -7.89
C SER A 84 11.14 -0.86 -8.06
N PRO A 85 11.82 -0.83 -9.25
CA PRO A 85 13.06 -0.05 -9.38
C PRO A 85 12.81 1.46 -9.33
N GLY A 86 11.65 1.94 -9.78
CA GLY A 86 11.31 3.36 -9.67
C GLY A 86 11.01 3.77 -8.22
N VAL A 87 10.33 2.91 -7.45
CA VAL A 87 10.12 3.14 -6.00
C VAL A 87 11.46 3.14 -5.26
N SER A 88 12.43 2.34 -5.69
CA SER A 88 13.80 2.39 -5.14
C SER A 88 14.44 3.77 -5.29
N LEU A 89 14.23 4.45 -6.43
CA LEU A 89 14.69 5.82 -6.65
C LEU A 89 13.96 6.87 -5.81
N MET A 90 12.74 6.56 -5.35
CA MET A 90 11.91 7.47 -4.54
C MET A 90 12.26 7.45 -3.04
N GLN A 91 13.07 6.51 -2.56
CA GLN A 91 13.24 6.24 -1.13
C GLN A 91 13.75 7.42 -0.32
N GLU A 92 14.67 8.23 -0.86
CA GLU A 92 15.14 9.45 -0.20
C GLU A 92 13.97 10.44 -0.01
N GLY A 93 13.19 10.68 -1.06
CA GLY A 93 12.04 11.59 -1.00
C GLY A 93 10.96 11.10 -0.04
N ILE A 94 10.71 9.79 0.04
CA ILE A 94 9.78 9.17 1.00
C ILE A 94 10.27 9.44 2.44
N SER A 95 11.58 9.27 2.70
CA SER A 95 12.17 9.60 4.00
C SER A 95 11.99 11.09 4.35
N TYR A 96 12.20 12.00 3.38
CA TYR A 96 11.98 13.44 3.57
C TYR A 96 10.52 13.76 3.90
N MET A 97 9.57 13.15 3.19
CA MET A 97 8.13 13.32 3.47
C MET A 97 7.77 12.82 4.87
N ALA A 98 8.29 11.67 5.28
CA ALA A 98 8.05 11.12 6.62
C ALA A 98 8.63 12.03 7.72
N GLY A 99 9.88 12.50 7.55
CA GLY A 99 10.54 13.39 8.49
C GLY A 99 9.92 14.78 8.58
N ALA A 100 9.39 15.30 7.47
CA ALA A 100 8.68 16.58 7.41
C ALA A 100 7.18 16.47 7.73
N GLU A 101 6.69 15.25 7.98
CA GLU A 101 5.27 14.95 8.23
C GLU A 101 4.35 15.45 7.10
N VAL A 102 4.73 15.18 5.85
CA VAL A 102 3.97 15.55 4.65
C VAL A 102 3.17 14.36 4.16
N PRO A 103 1.82 14.47 4.07
CA PRO A 103 0.97 13.42 3.51
C PRO A 103 1.07 13.37 1.99
N GLY A 104 0.93 12.18 1.44
CA GLY A 104 0.84 11.92 0.00
C GLY A 104 0.62 10.44 -0.25
N LEU A 105 0.11 10.10 -1.43
CA LEU A 105 -0.14 8.73 -1.83
C LEU A 105 0.93 8.27 -2.84
N ILE A 106 1.57 7.16 -2.53
CA ILE A 106 2.50 6.46 -3.39
C ILE A 106 1.84 5.14 -3.78
N VAL A 107 1.90 4.76 -5.04
CA VAL A 107 1.42 3.45 -5.51
C VAL A 107 2.60 2.69 -6.08
N ASP A 108 2.84 1.52 -5.54
CA ASP A 108 3.80 0.55 -6.07
C ASP A 108 3.07 -0.63 -6.69
N VAL A 109 3.21 -0.78 -8.01
CA VAL A 109 2.75 -1.98 -8.73
C VAL A 109 3.96 -2.88 -8.93
N GLN A 110 4.19 -3.78 -7.97
CA GLN A 110 5.40 -4.57 -7.86
C GLN A 110 5.65 -5.48 -9.07
N ARG A 111 6.93 -5.60 -9.43
CA ARG A 111 7.43 -6.52 -10.45
C ARG A 111 8.66 -7.27 -9.96
N GLY A 112 9.01 -8.39 -10.61
CA GLY A 112 10.12 -9.23 -10.20
C GLY A 112 11.49 -8.57 -10.37
N GLY A 113 12.26 -8.58 -9.28
CA GLY A 113 13.67 -8.16 -9.19
C GLY A 113 14.59 -9.36 -8.93
N PRO A 114 15.85 -9.09 -8.50
CA PRO A 114 16.47 -7.79 -8.22
C PRO A 114 16.94 -7.04 -9.47
N GLY A 115 17.30 -5.78 -9.28
CA GLY A 115 17.77 -4.88 -10.36
C GLY A 115 16.64 -4.52 -11.31
N LEU A 116 16.93 -4.44 -12.61
CA LEU A 116 15.91 -4.16 -13.62
C LEU A 116 14.84 -5.28 -13.68
N GLY A 117 15.26 -6.52 -13.43
CA GLY A 117 14.39 -7.67 -13.25
C GLY A 117 13.55 -8.02 -14.46
N THR A 118 12.29 -8.35 -14.18
CA THR A 118 11.27 -8.67 -15.18
C THR A 118 10.04 -7.77 -15.02
N ILE A 119 9.19 -7.68 -16.03
CA ILE A 119 7.90 -6.98 -15.95
C ILE A 119 6.79 -7.82 -15.30
N GLN A 120 7.08 -9.08 -14.96
CA GLN A 120 6.13 -9.99 -14.36
C GLN A 120 5.88 -9.67 -12.87
N PRO A 121 4.72 -10.03 -12.32
CA PRO A 121 4.33 -9.68 -10.96
C PRO A 121 5.23 -10.29 -9.90
N SER A 122 5.39 -9.56 -8.78
CA SER A 122 6.14 -10.02 -7.61
C SER A 122 5.58 -9.36 -6.35
N GLN A 123 6.03 -9.82 -5.18
CA GLN A 123 5.76 -9.22 -3.88
C GLN A 123 7.07 -8.96 -3.11
N SER A 124 8.17 -8.68 -3.86
CA SER A 124 9.51 -8.57 -3.29
C SER A 124 9.86 -7.18 -2.76
N ASP A 125 8.97 -6.21 -2.87
CA ASP A 125 9.14 -4.87 -2.29
C ASP A 125 8.57 -4.75 -0.86
N TYR A 126 8.16 -5.86 -0.27
CA TYR A 126 7.58 -5.91 1.06
C TYR A 126 8.45 -5.21 2.12
N PHE A 127 9.75 -5.53 2.18
CA PHE A 127 10.65 -4.88 3.14
C PHE A 127 10.88 -3.41 2.82
N GLN A 128 11.04 -3.07 1.55
CA GLN A 128 11.21 -1.69 1.11
C GLN A 128 10.00 -0.83 1.52
N ALA A 129 8.79 -1.37 1.42
CA ALA A 129 7.55 -0.68 1.81
C ALA A 129 7.36 -0.62 3.33
N THR A 130 7.60 -1.73 4.05
CA THR A 130 7.22 -1.87 5.46
C THR A 130 8.32 -1.51 6.45
N ARG A 131 9.59 -1.59 6.04
CA ARG A 131 10.76 -1.33 6.91
C ARG A 131 11.51 -0.06 6.56
N GLY A 132 11.05 0.67 5.52
CA GLY A 132 11.68 1.88 5.02
C GLY A 132 12.93 1.59 4.19
N GLY A 133 12.97 2.07 2.96
CA GLY A 133 14.14 1.97 2.07
C GLY A 133 15.04 3.20 2.13
N GLY A 134 14.57 4.32 2.68
CA GLY A 134 15.35 5.54 2.94
C GLY A 134 16.01 5.52 4.32
N ASN A 135 16.66 6.60 4.67
CA ASN A 135 17.34 6.75 5.95
C ASN A 135 16.39 7.22 7.06
N GLY A 136 16.69 6.82 8.31
CA GLY A 136 16.05 7.29 9.53
C GLY A 136 15.02 6.33 10.11
N ASP A 137 14.51 6.68 11.29
CA ASP A 137 13.61 5.86 12.10
C ASP A 137 12.15 6.15 11.74
N TYR A 138 11.75 5.86 10.50
CA TYR A 138 10.42 6.15 10.02
C TYR A 138 9.67 4.92 9.50
N TYR A 139 8.35 5.07 9.45
CA TYR A 139 7.42 4.16 8.78
C TYR A 139 6.46 4.96 7.91
N ILE A 140 5.83 4.28 6.96
CA ILE A 140 4.72 4.80 6.17
C ILE A 140 3.53 3.85 6.30
N LEU A 141 2.31 4.34 6.02
CA LEU A 141 1.14 3.46 5.93
C LEU A 141 1.22 2.61 4.66
N VAL A 142 1.01 1.30 4.79
CA VAL A 142 1.07 0.37 3.63
C VAL A 142 -0.19 -0.47 3.58
N LEU A 143 -0.95 -0.36 2.48
CA LEU A 143 -2.17 -1.11 2.19
C LEU A 143 -1.94 -2.04 1.00
N ALA A 144 -2.35 -3.29 1.11
CA ALA A 144 -2.20 -4.29 0.05
C ALA A 144 -3.57 -4.75 -0.49
N PRO A 145 -4.00 -4.26 -1.67
CA PRO A 145 -5.24 -4.70 -2.31
C PRO A 145 -5.12 -6.14 -2.84
N ASN A 146 -6.23 -6.91 -2.80
CA ASN A 146 -6.31 -8.22 -3.44
C ASN A 146 -7.35 -8.29 -4.57
N SER A 147 -7.94 -7.15 -4.94
CA SER A 147 -8.94 -7.04 -6.01
C SER A 147 -8.85 -5.69 -6.70
N VAL A 148 -9.45 -5.61 -7.89
CA VAL A 148 -9.57 -4.35 -8.62
C VAL A 148 -10.46 -3.34 -7.89
N GLN A 149 -11.47 -3.83 -7.16
CA GLN A 149 -12.29 -2.96 -6.31
C GLN A 149 -11.46 -2.30 -5.21
N GLU A 150 -10.61 -3.05 -4.53
CA GLU A 150 -9.74 -2.50 -3.49
C GLU A 150 -8.66 -1.55 -4.03
N MET A 151 -8.21 -1.73 -5.30
CA MET A 151 -7.36 -0.73 -5.96
C MET A 151 -8.04 0.65 -6.00
N ALA A 152 -9.36 0.69 -6.24
CA ALA A 152 -10.12 1.93 -6.22
C ALA A 152 -10.41 2.43 -4.78
N ASP A 153 -10.86 1.55 -3.91
CA ASP A 153 -11.31 1.91 -2.55
C ASP A 153 -10.16 2.43 -1.68
N PHE A 154 -8.96 1.87 -1.85
CA PHE A 154 -7.80 2.25 -1.04
C PHE A 154 -7.21 3.61 -1.42
N VAL A 155 -7.57 4.20 -2.56
CA VAL A 155 -7.13 5.56 -2.92
C VAL A 155 -7.64 6.58 -1.90
N ASP A 156 -8.96 6.57 -1.65
CA ASP A 156 -9.57 7.50 -0.71
C ASP A 156 -9.15 7.22 0.73
N LEU A 157 -9.17 5.93 1.12
CA LEU A 157 -8.68 5.49 2.44
C LEU A 157 -7.23 5.93 2.70
N SER A 158 -6.35 5.79 1.70
CA SER A 158 -4.96 6.21 1.83
C SER A 158 -4.83 7.70 2.05
N PHE A 159 -5.58 8.52 1.32
CA PHE A 159 -5.59 9.97 1.54
C PHE A 159 -6.14 10.33 2.91
N GLU A 160 -7.24 9.72 3.35
CA GLU A 160 -7.81 9.98 4.68
C GLU A 160 -6.80 9.66 5.79
N LEU A 161 -6.16 8.50 5.74
CA LEU A 161 -5.17 8.09 6.74
C LEU A 161 -3.89 8.94 6.66
N ALA A 162 -3.41 9.24 5.45
CA ALA A 162 -2.22 10.07 5.26
C ALA A 162 -2.41 11.46 5.86
N PHE A 163 -3.56 12.09 5.66
CA PHE A 163 -3.86 13.41 6.22
C PHE A 163 -4.16 13.36 7.71
N LYS A 164 -4.89 12.35 8.18
CA LYS A 164 -5.19 12.14 9.61
C LYS A 164 -3.93 12.08 10.47
N TYR A 165 -2.91 11.39 9.98
CA TYR A 165 -1.67 11.16 10.71
C TYR A 165 -0.49 12.01 10.22
N ARG A 166 -0.66 12.76 9.15
CA ARG A 166 0.43 13.48 8.48
C ARG A 166 1.62 12.54 8.21
N ILE A 167 1.37 11.57 7.36
CA ILE A 167 2.32 10.49 7.01
C ILE A 167 2.14 10.12 5.54
N PRO A 168 3.17 9.74 4.80
CA PRO A 168 3.00 9.12 3.49
C PRO A 168 2.22 7.80 3.61
N ALA A 169 1.35 7.52 2.64
CA ALA A 169 0.68 6.25 2.49
C ALA A 169 1.09 5.58 1.18
N MET A 170 1.18 4.26 1.19
CA MET A 170 1.48 3.45 0.01
C MET A 170 0.39 2.41 -0.22
N ILE A 171 -0.07 2.32 -1.47
CA ILE A 171 -0.79 1.15 -1.97
C ILE A 171 0.28 0.23 -2.58
N LEU A 172 0.50 -0.91 -1.94
CA LEU A 172 1.45 -1.93 -2.39
C LEU A 172 0.67 -3.01 -3.14
N SER A 173 0.53 -2.83 -4.43
CA SER A 173 -0.10 -3.75 -5.37
C SER A 173 0.96 -4.59 -6.10
N ASP A 174 0.54 -5.38 -7.05
CA ASP A 174 1.42 -6.14 -7.94
C ASP A 174 0.87 -6.19 -9.37
N GLY A 175 1.68 -6.69 -10.31
CA GLY A 175 1.32 -6.75 -11.71
C GLY A 175 0.08 -7.61 -12.01
N VAL A 176 -0.30 -8.58 -11.15
CA VAL A 176 -1.55 -9.35 -11.31
C VAL A 176 -2.74 -8.44 -11.06
N ILE A 177 -2.80 -7.81 -9.89
CA ILE A 177 -3.93 -6.94 -9.50
C ILE A 177 -4.00 -5.71 -10.41
N GLY A 178 -2.85 -5.13 -10.79
CA GLY A 178 -2.81 -3.96 -11.68
C GLY A 178 -3.36 -4.23 -13.08
N GLN A 179 -3.14 -5.44 -13.62
CA GLN A 179 -3.49 -5.79 -15.01
C GLN A 179 -4.79 -6.60 -15.15
N MET A 180 -5.26 -7.27 -14.10
CA MET A 180 -6.49 -8.04 -14.17
C MET A 180 -7.72 -7.13 -14.32
N MET A 181 -8.75 -7.64 -15.00
CA MET A 181 -10.01 -6.92 -15.22
C MET A 181 -11.13 -7.47 -14.34
N GLU A 182 -11.81 -6.59 -13.64
CA GLU A 182 -13.01 -6.90 -12.85
C GLU A 182 -14.08 -5.82 -13.01
N LYS A 183 -15.31 -6.14 -12.60
CA LYS A 183 -16.35 -5.13 -12.42
C LYS A 183 -16.05 -4.31 -11.17
N VAL A 184 -15.98 -3.00 -11.35
CA VAL A 184 -15.68 -2.05 -10.29
C VAL A 184 -16.84 -1.11 -10.09
N VAL A 185 -17.29 -0.97 -8.85
CA VAL A 185 -18.21 0.08 -8.43
C VAL A 185 -17.36 1.31 -8.13
N LEU A 186 -17.46 2.31 -9.01
CA LEU A 186 -16.67 3.52 -8.85
C LEU A 186 -17.16 4.36 -7.65
N PRO A 187 -16.27 4.94 -6.84
CA PRO A 187 -16.67 5.80 -5.74
C PRO A 187 -17.41 7.04 -6.25
N PRO A 188 -18.28 7.63 -5.44
CA PRO A 188 -18.93 8.89 -5.80
C PRO A 188 -17.90 10.02 -5.91
N PHE A 189 -18.19 11.01 -6.74
CA PHE A 189 -17.34 12.21 -6.84
C PHE A 189 -17.36 12.99 -5.52
N LYS A 190 -16.19 13.23 -4.96
CA LYS A 190 -15.95 14.15 -3.85
C LYS A 190 -15.48 15.48 -4.42
N PRO A 191 -16.07 16.63 -3.99
CA PRO A 191 -15.56 17.92 -4.41
C PRO A 191 -14.13 18.11 -3.91
N ARG A 192 -13.32 18.81 -4.69
CA ARG A 192 -11.97 19.19 -4.26
C ARG A 192 -12.09 20.25 -3.17
N ARG A 193 -11.20 20.18 -2.19
CA ARG A 193 -11.13 21.18 -1.13
C ARG A 193 -10.71 22.53 -1.71
N THR A 194 -11.42 23.58 -1.29
CA THR A 194 -11.04 24.96 -1.58
C THR A 194 -9.76 25.34 -0.85
N ASN A 195 -9.12 26.44 -1.26
CA ASN A 195 -7.94 26.92 -0.55
C ASN A 195 -8.27 27.34 0.90
N GLU A 196 -9.46 27.89 1.15
CA GLU A 196 -9.95 28.26 2.48
C GLU A 196 -10.11 27.03 3.37
N GLU A 197 -10.68 25.94 2.85
CA GLU A 197 -10.79 24.66 3.56
C GLU A 197 -9.42 24.08 3.87
N ILE A 198 -8.49 24.10 2.92
CA ILE A 198 -7.12 23.61 3.14
C ILE A 198 -6.40 24.42 4.20
N ILE A 199 -6.51 25.74 4.19
CA ILE A 199 -5.91 26.62 5.21
C ILE A 199 -6.47 26.30 6.61
N LYS A 200 -7.77 26.01 6.70
CA LYS A 200 -8.45 25.66 7.96
C LYS A 200 -8.09 24.25 8.46
N GLU A 201 -8.10 23.27 7.58
CA GLU A 201 -7.88 21.86 7.92
C GLU A 201 -6.40 21.50 8.06
N CYS A 202 -5.53 22.18 7.29
CA CYS A 202 -4.09 21.95 7.24
C CYS A 202 -3.29 23.20 7.67
N PRO A 203 -3.40 23.66 8.94
CA PRO A 203 -2.69 24.85 9.41
C PRO A 203 -1.16 24.74 9.31
N TRP A 204 -0.65 23.51 9.18
CA TRP A 204 0.75 23.15 8.96
C TRP A 204 1.20 23.32 7.51
N ALA A 205 0.28 23.50 6.56
CA ALA A 205 0.61 23.52 5.14
C ALA A 205 1.19 24.89 4.69
N SER A 206 2.08 24.83 3.71
CA SER A 206 2.69 26.04 3.10
C SER A 206 1.75 26.65 2.06
N THR A 207 0.71 27.37 2.54
CA THR A 207 -0.34 27.99 1.71
C THR A 207 -0.18 29.52 1.57
N GLY A 208 1.03 30.04 1.75
CA GLY A 208 1.33 31.46 1.81
C GLY A 208 1.24 32.03 3.24
N CYS A 209 1.60 33.28 3.42
CA CYS A 209 1.70 33.92 4.74
C CYS A 209 0.88 35.21 4.87
N LYS A 210 -0.05 35.50 3.95
CA LYS A 210 -0.93 36.69 4.07
C LYS A 210 -1.84 36.49 5.27
N GLY A 211 -1.68 37.37 6.29
CA GLY A 211 -2.49 37.38 7.52
C GLY A 211 -2.15 36.26 8.52
N ARG A 212 -1.04 35.51 8.33
CA ARG A 212 -0.58 34.46 9.26
C ARG A 212 0.94 34.37 9.29
N LYS A 213 1.49 33.63 10.26
CA LYS A 213 2.93 33.36 10.31
C LYS A 213 3.31 32.42 9.14
N PRO A 214 4.52 32.63 8.54
CA PRO A 214 5.06 31.68 7.58
C PRO A 214 5.15 30.26 8.16
N VAL A 215 4.87 29.26 7.33
CA VAL A 215 5.10 27.85 7.66
C VAL A 215 6.30 27.38 6.84
N VAL A 216 7.23 26.73 7.51
CA VAL A 216 8.40 26.09 6.90
C VAL A 216 8.21 24.59 7.04
N ILE A 217 8.23 23.89 5.90
CA ILE A 217 8.18 22.43 5.83
C ILE A 217 9.59 21.95 5.51
N THR A 218 10.18 21.24 6.45
CA THR A 218 11.54 20.72 6.32
C THR A 218 11.76 19.50 7.20
N SER A 219 12.55 18.56 6.73
CA SER A 219 13.08 17.44 7.54
C SER A 219 14.48 17.76 8.12
N LEU A 220 15.09 18.88 7.70
CA LEU A 220 16.41 19.27 8.21
C LEU A 220 16.32 19.81 9.64
N GLU A 221 17.15 19.25 10.53
CA GLU A 221 17.38 19.72 11.87
C GLU A 221 18.85 19.54 12.23
N LEU A 222 19.53 20.67 12.49
CA LEU A 222 20.98 20.65 12.73
C LEU A 222 21.35 20.36 14.19
N LYS A 223 20.40 20.51 15.11
CA LYS A 223 20.59 20.26 16.54
C LYS A 223 20.15 18.85 16.89
N PRO A 224 21.05 17.94 17.29
CA PRO A 224 20.70 16.55 17.54
C PRO A 224 19.63 16.37 18.64
N GLU A 225 19.63 17.23 19.65
CA GLU A 225 18.63 17.17 20.73
C GLU A 225 17.21 17.49 20.22
N ILE A 226 17.08 18.40 19.25
CA ILE A 226 15.79 18.73 18.63
C ILE A 226 15.39 17.60 17.68
N MET A 227 16.34 17.03 16.94
CA MET A 227 16.07 15.88 16.06
C MET A 227 15.61 14.67 16.86
N GLU A 228 16.23 14.39 18.01
CA GLU A 228 15.76 13.34 18.93
C GLU A 228 14.32 13.58 19.38
N GLN A 229 13.96 14.80 19.79
CA GLN A 229 12.60 15.13 20.19
C GLN A 229 11.59 14.92 19.06
N ARG A 230 11.94 15.29 17.81
CA ARG A 230 11.11 15.00 16.63
C ARG A 230 10.91 13.49 16.41
N ASN A 231 11.99 12.72 16.49
CA ASN A 231 11.90 11.26 16.36
C ASN A 231 11.05 10.62 17.46
N LEU A 232 11.16 11.08 18.70
CA LEU A 232 10.30 10.64 19.80
C LEU A 232 8.81 10.95 19.55
N GLN A 233 8.50 12.08 18.93
CA GLN A 233 7.14 12.43 18.53
C GLN A 233 6.65 11.53 17.39
N LEU A 234 7.48 11.26 16.38
CA LEU A 234 7.16 10.30 15.30
C LEU A 234 6.88 8.91 15.87
N GLN A 235 7.72 8.41 16.81
CA GLN A 235 7.49 7.10 17.44
C GLN A 235 6.18 7.06 18.25
N LYS A 236 5.76 8.17 18.90
CA LYS A 236 4.43 8.25 19.54
C LYS A 236 3.30 8.18 18.52
N LYS A 237 3.44 8.85 17.38
CA LYS A 237 2.49 8.78 16.27
C LYS A 237 2.38 7.36 15.71
N TYR A 238 3.52 6.68 15.48
CA TYR A 238 3.54 5.31 14.96
C TYR A 238 2.90 4.31 15.92
N ARG A 239 3.10 4.43 17.23
CA ARG A 239 2.37 3.61 18.21
C ARG A 239 0.86 3.80 18.10
N LYS A 240 0.40 5.05 18.00
CA LYS A 240 -1.03 5.36 17.83
C LYS A 240 -1.61 4.77 16.53
N ILE A 241 -0.84 4.77 15.44
CA ILE A 241 -1.25 4.14 14.17
C ILE A 241 -1.35 2.62 14.35
N ARG A 242 -0.36 1.97 14.98
CA ARG A 242 -0.40 0.54 15.27
C ARG A 242 -1.57 0.10 16.14
N GLU A 243 -2.05 0.98 17.01
CA GLU A 243 -3.20 0.70 17.88
C GLU A 243 -4.55 0.85 17.17
N ASN A 244 -4.65 1.70 16.14
CA ASN A 244 -5.94 2.13 15.60
C ASN A 244 -6.17 1.76 14.13
N GLU A 245 -5.13 1.46 13.36
CA GLU A 245 -5.24 1.36 11.90
C GLU A 245 -4.89 -0.02 11.34
N VAL A 246 -4.76 -1.02 12.18
CA VAL A 246 -4.62 -2.42 11.74
C VAL A 246 -5.90 -2.86 11.02
N ARG A 247 -5.73 -3.41 9.82
CA ARG A 247 -6.81 -3.99 8.99
C ARG A 247 -6.41 -5.36 8.49
N TYR A 248 -7.32 -6.29 8.59
CA TYR A 248 -7.15 -7.67 8.10
C TYR A 248 -8.49 -8.29 7.75
N GLU A 249 -8.45 -9.39 7.05
CA GLU A 249 -9.61 -10.24 6.74
C GLU A 249 -9.28 -11.69 7.09
N THR A 250 -10.29 -12.43 7.55
CA THR A 250 -10.15 -13.86 7.79
C THR A 250 -11.27 -14.63 7.10
N LYS A 251 -10.95 -15.80 6.56
CA LYS A 251 -11.93 -16.72 5.96
C LYS A 251 -11.72 -18.14 6.48
N PHE A 252 -12.79 -18.85 6.79
CA PHE A 252 -12.78 -20.26 7.22
C PHE A 252 -11.95 -20.55 8.48
N MET A 253 -11.87 -19.60 9.43
CA MET A 253 -11.05 -19.73 10.63
C MET A 253 -11.74 -20.44 11.80
N ASP A 254 -13.05 -20.65 11.77
CA ASP A 254 -13.83 -21.20 12.90
C ASP A 254 -13.41 -22.62 13.27
N ASP A 255 -13.18 -23.48 12.26
CA ASP A 255 -12.79 -24.89 12.41
C ASP A 255 -11.36 -25.16 11.91
N ALA A 256 -10.59 -24.12 11.59
CA ALA A 256 -9.25 -24.27 11.00
C ALA A 256 -8.26 -24.93 11.97
N GLU A 257 -7.53 -25.90 11.47
CA GLU A 257 -6.36 -26.53 12.11
C GLU A 257 -5.04 -25.94 11.55
N TYR A 258 -5.09 -25.42 10.34
CA TYR A 258 -3.99 -24.73 9.65
C TYR A 258 -4.47 -23.37 9.16
N MET A 259 -3.54 -22.46 8.98
CA MET A 259 -3.80 -21.12 8.45
C MET A 259 -2.84 -20.80 7.31
N ILE A 260 -3.37 -20.25 6.22
CA ILE A 260 -2.54 -19.58 5.21
C ILE A 260 -2.54 -18.10 5.54
N VAL A 261 -1.35 -17.49 5.64
CA VAL A 261 -1.19 -16.04 5.72
C VAL A 261 -0.66 -15.56 4.38
N ALA A 262 -1.39 -14.66 3.73
CA ALA A 262 -1.04 -14.14 2.41
C ALA A 262 -1.61 -12.72 2.20
N PHE A 263 -0.99 -11.91 1.34
CA PHE A 263 -1.49 -10.60 0.95
C PHE A 263 -1.55 -10.44 -0.57
N GLY A 264 -2.24 -9.40 -1.04
CA GLY A 264 -2.30 -9.08 -2.47
C GLY A 264 -2.78 -10.24 -3.34
N SER A 265 -2.15 -10.43 -4.49
CA SER A 265 -2.48 -11.52 -5.41
C SER A 265 -2.24 -12.92 -4.82
N ALA A 266 -1.24 -13.10 -3.94
CA ALA A 266 -1.04 -14.37 -3.24
C ALA A 266 -2.24 -14.73 -2.34
N ALA A 267 -2.87 -13.76 -1.67
CA ALA A 267 -4.08 -13.99 -0.88
C ALA A 267 -5.27 -14.41 -1.76
N ARG A 268 -5.41 -13.79 -2.93
CA ARG A 268 -6.44 -14.18 -3.90
C ARG A 268 -6.28 -15.63 -4.38
N ILE A 269 -5.05 -16.04 -4.65
CA ILE A 269 -4.73 -17.43 -5.03
C ILE A 269 -5.00 -18.37 -3.84
N ALA A 270 -4.65 -17.96 -2.62
CA ALA A 270 -4.86 -18.73 -1.41
C ALA A 270 -6.36 -19.02 -1.14
N GLU A 271 -7.28 -18.15 -1.56
CA GLU A 271 -8.72 -18.45 -1.46
C GLU A 271 -9.09 -19.72 -2.24
N LYS A 272 -8.61 -19.86 -3.47
CA LYS A 272 -8.83 -21.07 -4.26
C LYS A 272 -8.09 -22.28 -3.69
N THR A 273 -6.89 -22.07 -3.17
CA THR A 273 -6.11 -23.11 -2.47
C THR A 273 -6.91 -23.69 -1.30
N ILE A 274 -7.56 -22.83 -0.51
CA ILE A 274 -8.38 -23.26 0.64
C ILE A 274 -9.58 -24.09 0.21
N GLU A 275 -10.28 -23.69 -0.85
CA GLU A 275 -11.37 -24.50 -1.42
C GLU A 275 -10.90 -25.92 -1.81
N LEU A 276 -9.78 -26.02 -2.51
CA LEU A 276 -9.20 -27.28 -2.93
C LEU A 276 -8.76 -28.13 -1.73
N ALA A 277 -8.04 -27.55 -0.78
CA ALA A 277 -7.55 -28.25 0.41
C ALA A 277 -8.72 -28.74 1.28
N ARG A 278 -9.77 -27.95 1.45
CA ARG A 278 -10.97 -28.35 2.18
C ARG A 278 -11.77 -29.44 1.50
N ALA A 279 -11.80 -29.47 0.16
CA ALA A 279 -12.39 -30.57 -0.59
C ALA A 279 -11.67 -31.90 -0.33
N GLU A 280 -10.40 -31.87 0.05
CA GLU A 280 -9.60 -33.04 0.46
C GLU A 280 -9.64 -33.30 1.98
N GLY A 281 -10.49 -32.59 2.74
CA GLY A 281 -10.68 -32.77 4.19
C GLY A 281 -9.66 -32.02 5.07
N ILE A 282 -8.81 -31.15 4.50
CA ILE A 282 -7.82 -30.36 5.25
C ILE A 282 -8.49 -29.09 5.77
N LYS A 283 -8.59 -28.94 7.09
CA LYS A 283 -9.19 -27.77 7.74
C LYS A 283 -8.22 -26.60 7.74
N VAL A 284 -8.21 -25.84 6.69
CA VAL A 284 -7.35 -24.66 6.53
C VAL A 284 -8.20 -23.40 6.37
N GLY A 285 -7.74 -22.31 6.98
CA GLY A 285 -8.33 -20.96 6.86
C GLY A 285 -7.34 -19.95 6.30
N LEU A 286 -7.84 -18.75 5.97
CA LEU A 286 -7.07 -17.61 5.48
C LEU A 286 -6.98 -16.54 6.56
N PHE A 287 -5.81 -15.97 6.73
CA PHE A 287 -5.59 -14.68 7.34
C PHE A 287 -4.91 -13.77 6.32
N ARG A 288 -5.60 -12.70 5.93
CA ARG A 288 -5.10 -11.72 4.97
C ARG A 288 -4.82 -10.39 5.66
N PRO A 289 -3.56 -10.00 5.88
CA PRO A 289 -3.23 -8.64 6.21
C PRO A 289 -3.68 -7.70 5.07
N ILE A 290 -4.47 -6.69 5.37
CA ILE A 290 -4.83 -5.58 4.48
C ILE A 290 -3.82 -4.46 4.68
N THR A 291 -3.52 -4.11 5.93
CA THR A 291 -2.37 -3.27 6.26
C THR A 291 -1.13 -4.14 6.44
N LEU A 292 -0.08 -3.84 5.69
CA LEU A 292 1.24 -4.45 5.89
C LEU A 292 2.09 -3.63 6.85
N TRP A 293 1.81 -2.34 6.93
CA TRP A 293 2.20 -1.50 8.05
C TRP A 293 1.06 -0.51 8.37
N PRO A 294 0.52 -0.56 9.60
CA PRO A 294 0.85 -1.45 10.73
C PRO A 294 0.46 -2.90 10.45
N PHE A 295 1.32 -3.82 10.86
CA PHE A 295 1.09 -5.26 10.70
C PHE A 295 0.17 -5.79 11.80
N PRO A 296 -0.75 -6.75 11.54
CA PRO A 296 -1.70 -7.32 12.51
C PRO A 296 -1.05 -8.38 13.43
N GLU A 297 -0.02 -7.98 14.17
CA GLU A 297 0.78 -8.89 15.01
C GLU A 297 -0.06 -9.57 16.09
N LYS A 298 -0.91 -8.81 16.79
CA LYS A 298 -1.75 -9.29 17.89
C LYS A 298 -2.82 -10.25 17.39
N GLU A 299 -3.42 -9.94 16.26
CA GLU A 299 -4.50 -10.69 15.66
C GLU A 299 -3.99 -12.02 15.11
N ILE A 300 -2.80 -12.04 14.51
CA ILE A 300 -2.13 -13.28 14.06
C ILE A 300 -1.74 -14.12 15.28
N ALA A 301 -1.16 -13.53 16.32
CA ALA A 301 -0.80 -14.23 17.54
C ALA A 301 -2.02 -14.88 18.22
N GLU A 302 -3.16 -14.19 18.24
CA GLU A 302 -4.40 -14.73 18.79
C GLU A 302 -4.95 -15.89 17.95
N ALA A 303 -5.00 -15.70 16.62
CA ALA A 303 -5.45 -16.75 15.70
C ALA A 303 -4.57 -18.01 15.79
N ALA A 304 -3.27 -17.84 16.02
CA ALA A 304 -2.30 -18.93 16.06
C ALA A 304 -2.49 -19.90 17.23
N LYS A 305 -3.10 -19.49 18.34
CA LYS A 305 -3.18 -20.28 19.60
C LYS A 305 -3.78 -21.68 19.45
N LYS A 306 -4.68 -21.86 18.49
CA LYS A 306 -5.39 -23.12 18.25
C LYS A 306 -4.92 -23.88 17.02
N LEU A 307 -3.90 -23.39 16.33
CA LEU A 307 -3.45 -23.94 15.05
C LEU A 307 -2.30 -24.93 15.22
N LYS A 308 -2.24 -25.91 14.33
CA LYS A 308 -1.14 -26.87 14.20
C LYS A 308 0.02 -26.33 13.33
N GLY A 309 -0.26 -25.39 12.42
CA GLY A 309 0.74 -24.80 11.54
C GLY A 309 0.22 -23.61 10.74
N ILE A 310 1.15 -22.77 10.32
CA ILE A 310 0.91 -21.59 9.47
C ILE A 310 1.77 -21.69 8.22
N LEU A 311 1.14 -21.64 7.06
CA LEU A 311 1.81 -21.49 5.77
C LEU A 311 1.77 -20.01 5.37
N VAL A 312 2.91 -19.36 5.25
CA VAL A 312 2.98 -17.99 4.72
C VAL A 312 3.26 -18.08 3.23
N ALA A 313 2.29 -17.63 2.42
CA ALA A 313 2.35 -17.70 0.97
C ALA A 313 2.62 -16.32 0.37
N GLU A 314 3.71 -16.21 -0.39
CA GLU A 314 4.21 -14.93 -0.93
C GLU A 314 4.78 -15.14 -2.35
N ILE A 315 4.78 -14.09 -3.16
CA ILE A 315 5.48 -14.10 -4.47
C ILE A 315 6.87 -13.47 -4.30
N ASN A 316 7.64 -14.05 -3.37
CA ASN A 316 9.01 -13.66 -3.02
C ASN A 316 9.72 -14.79 -2.25
N ALA A 317 10.93 -14.54 -1.77
CA ALA A 317 11.78 -15.51 -1.07
C ALA A 317 11.48 -15.67 0.45
N GLY A 318 10.38 -15.07 0.94
CA GLY A 318 10.01 -15.08 2.34
C GLY A 318 10.38 -13.79 3.07
N MET A 319 9.51 -12.81 3.00
CA MET A 319 9.68 -11.52 3.69
C MET A 319 8.62 -11.34 4.78
N MET A 320 7.34 -11.44 4.45
CA MET A 320 6.26 -11.33 5.44
C MET A 320 6.31 -12.44 6.48
N ILE A 321 6.86 -13.61 6.14
CA ILE A 321 7.03 -14.69 7.11
C ILE A 321 7.86 -14.28 8.32
N GLU A 322 8.79 -13.32 8.18
CA GLU A 322 9.55 -12.82 9.32
C GLU A 322 8.64 -12.11 10.32
N ASP A 323 7.71 -11.28 9.84
CA ASP A 323 6.74 -10.59 10.69
C ASP A 323 5.74 -11.57 11.32
N VAL A 324 5.29 -12.60 10.57
CA VAL A 324 4.44 -13.66 11.10
C VAL A 324 5.17 -14.45 12.21
N ARG A 325 6.45 -14.80 11.99
CA ARG A 325 7.26 -15.49 13.00
C ARG A 325 7.48 -14.66 14.25
N LEU A 326 7.70 -13.36 14.09
CA LEU A 326 7.77 -12.43 15.23
C LEU A 326 6.45 -12.38 16.00
N ALA A 327 5.32 -12.28 15.29
CA ALA A 327 3.99 -12.22 15.88
C ALA A 327 3.67 -13.48 16.71
N VAL A 328 3.92 -14.67 16.17
CA VAL A 328 3.63 -15.94 16.88
C VAL A 328 4.66 -16.33 17.90
N ASN A 329 5.86 -15.76 17.85
CA ASN A 329 6.95 -15.97 18.83
C ASN A 329 7.20 -17.44 19.19
N GLY A 330 7.22 -18.31 18.17
CA GLY A 330 7.47 -19.74 18.32
C GLY A 330 6.33 -20.60 18.88
N THR A 331 5.14 -20.05 19.10
CA THR A 331 3.98 -20.78 19.62
C THR A 331 3.39 -21.80 18.64
N VAL A 332 3.62 -21.59 17.35
CA VAL A 332 3.17 -22.47 16.25
C VAL A 332 4.25 -22.52 15.16
N ARG A 333 4.35 -23.66 14.49
CA ARG A 333 5.26 -23.83 13.36
C ARG A 333 4.82 -22.98 12.17
N CYS A 334 5.74 -22.13 11.65
CA CYS A 334 5.52 -21.27 10.48
C CYS A 334 6.46 -21.67 9.34
N GLU A 335 5.89 -22.02 8.20
CA GLU A 335 6.61 -22.40 7.00
C GLU A 335 6.31 -21.43 5.87
N HIS A 336 7.31 -21.22 5.01
CA HIS A 336 7.18 -20.38 3.82
C HIS A 336 6.87 -21.21 2.59
N TYR A 337 6.00 -20.69 1.72
CA TYR A 337 5.85 -21.10 0.33
C TYR A 337 5.90 -19.86 -0.56
N GLY A 338 6.73 -19.89 -1.60
CA GLY A 338 6.86 -18.75 -2.51
C GLY A 338 7.38 -19.15 -3.89
N ARG A 339 7.09 -18.27 -4.86
CA ARG A 339 7.64 -18.31 -6.22
C ARG A 339 8.42 -17.02 -6.45
N LEU A 340 9.43 -17.09 -7.29
CA LEU A 340 10.40 -16.03 -7.53
C LEU A 340 10.44 -15.61 -8.98
N GLY A 341 11.07 -14.45 -9.28
CA GLY A 341 11.37 -14.03 -10.64
C GLY A 341 10.15 -13.74 -11.52
N GLY A 342 8.99 -13.46 -10.93
CA GLY A 342 7.77 -13.16 -11.68
C GLY A 342 6.87 -14.36 -11.99
N ILE A 343 7.14 -15.50 -11.37
CA ILE A 343 6.27 -16.68 -11.50
C ILE A 343 5.16 -16.58 -10.46
N VAL A 344 3.92 -16.60 -10.93
CA VAL A 344 2.73 -16.61 -10.08
C VAL A 344 2.46 -18.06 -9.63
N PRO A 345 2.24 -18.32 -8.32
CA PRO A 345 1.94 -19.66 -7.85
C PRO A 345 0.57 -20.15 -8.32
N GLU A 346 0.45 -21.47 -8.50
CA GLU A 346 -0.85 -22.13 -8.78
C GLU A 346 -1.47 -22.60 -7.46
N PRO A 347 -2.83 -22.62 -7.33
CA PRO A 347 -3.51 -23.09 -6.12
C PRO A 347 -3.10 -24.52 -5.71
N GLU A 348 -2.94 -25.42 -6.67
CA GLU A 348 -2.54 -26.82 -6.47
C GLU A 348 -1.12 -26.94 -5.89
N GLU A 349 -0.22 -26.05 -6.29
CA GLU A 349 1.15 -25.99 -5.74
C GLU A 349 1.12 -25.59 -4.27
N MET A 350 0.26 -24.64 -3.88
CA MET A 350 0.09 -24.27 -2.48
C MET A 350 -0.54 -25.39 -1.64
N VAL A 351 -1.52 -26.14 -2.19
CA VAL A 351 -2.07 -27.34 -1.52
C VAL A 351 -0.98 -28.37 -1.29
N LYS A 352 -0.16 -28.62 -2.30
CA LYS A 352 0.98 -29.55 -2.20
C LYS A 352 1.96 -29.08 -1.12
N ALA A 353 2.33 -27.82 -1.12
CA ALA A 353 3.24 -27.25 -0.12
C ALA A 353 2.67 -27.36 1.31
N LEU A 354 1.38 -27.12 1.50
CA LEU A 354 0.69 -27.30 2.79
C LEU A 354 0.82 -28.74 3.28
N LYS A 355 0.58 -29.72 2.41
CA LYS A 355 0.70 -31.15 2.75
C LYS A 355 2.14 -31.53 3.08
N GLU A 356 3.11 -31.19 2.24
CA GLU A 356 4.52 -31.54 2.44
C GLU A 356 5.11 -30.97 3.72
N LYS A 357 4.61 -29.81 4.17
CA LYS A 357 5.15 -29.12 5.33
C LYS A 357 4.47 -29.51 6.65
N PHE A 358 3.21 -29.95 6.62
CA PHE A 358 2.43 -30.12 7.84
C PHE A 358 1.73 -31.48 7.98
N LEU A 359 1.55 -32.23 6.90
CA LEU A 359 0.86 -33.54 6.89
C LEU A 359 1.78 -34.69 6.54
#